data_f6877ce958f2cfec31545a72e036facd
#
_entry.id   f6877ce958f2cfec31545a72e036facd
#
_cell.length_a   1.000
_cell.length_b   1.000
_cell.length_c   1.000
_cell.angle_alpha   90.00
_cell.angle_beta   90.00
_cell.angle_gamma   90.00
#
_symmetry.space_group_name_H-M   'P 1'
#
loop_
_entity.id
_entity.type
_entity.pdbx_description
1 polymer ?
#
loop_
_entity_poly.entity_id
_entity_poly.type
_entity_poly.pdbx_seq_one_letter_code
_entity_poly.pdbx_strand_id
1 'polypeptide(L)'
;MKTLISLILIGSIIAKDIPTTHEPQMVNELNIDFSGYVPTTSGKINVTFHVDKKGRVINPIISDSFDTRLNNPIIEAVKRLEFIPAKQNGTNVIVKYNLPIVVQ
;
A
#
# COMPACT_ATOMS: atom_id res chain seq x y z
N MET A 1 -12.13 -12.71 0.73
CA MET A 1 -11.64 -11.64 1.55
C MET A 1 -11.23 -10.44 0.74
N LYS A 2 -11.50 -9.28 1.24
CA LYS A 2 -11.24 -8.10 0.51
C LYS A 2 -10.35 -7.19 1.23
N THR A 3 -9.36 -6.71 0.57
CA THR A 3 -8.55 -5.66 1.13
C THR A 3 -9.16 -4.36 0.75
N LEU A 4 -9.57 -3.62 1.73
CA LEU A 4 -10.17 -2.39 1.45
C LEU A 4 -9.16 -1.31 1.61
N ILE A 5 -8.84 -0.69 0.55
CA ILE A 5 -7.97 0.43 0.61
C ILE A 5 -8.81 1.63 0.63
N SER A 6 -8.80 2.27 1.74
CA SER A 6 -9.59 3.42 1.86
C SER A 6 -8.95 4.55 1.14
N LEU A 7 -9.60 5.00 0.13
CA LEU A 7 -9.12 6.10 -0.58
C LEU A 7 -9.86 7.31 -0.17
N ILE A 8 -9.17 8.21 0.35
CA ILE A 8 -9.80 9.39 0.85
C ILE A 8 -9.98 10.36 -0.23
N LEU A 9 -11.20 10.71 -0.46
CA LEU A 9 -11.48 11.68 -1.39
C LEU A 9 -11.80 12.94 -0.75
N ILE A 10 -11.12 13.90 -1.11
CA ILE A 10 -11.35 15.19 -0.61
C ILE A 10 -12.46 15.80 -1.32
N GLY A 11 -13.42 16.22 -0.65
CA GLY A 11 -14.57 16.73 -1.25
C GLY A 11 -14.31 17.92 -2.13
N SER A 12 -14.55 19.06 -1.76
CA SER A 12 -14.56 20.16 -2.66
C SER A 12 -13.21 20.81 -2.78
N ILE A 13 -12.75 20.92 -3.98
CA ILE A 13 -11.51 21.56 -4.26
C ILE A 13 -11.76 22.67 -5.22
N ILE A 14 -11.21 23.80 -4.91
CA ILE A 14 -11.34 24.92 -5.81
C ILE A 14 -10.30 24.79 -6.89
N ALA A 15 -10.72 24.89 -8.12
CA ALA A 15 -9.89 24.53 -9.25
C ALA A 15 -8.54 25.25 -9.24
N LYS A 16 -8.53 26.49 -8.95
CA LYS A 16 -7.27 27.23 -9.00
C LYS A 16 -6.33 26.86 -7.85
N ASP A 17 -6.85 26.20 -6.85
CA ASP A 17 -6.04 25.77 -5.71
C ASP A 17 -5.76 24.29 -5.73
N ILE A 18 -6.06 23.61 -6.82
CA ILE A 18 -5.82 22.19 -6.90
C ILE A 18 -4.32 21.95 -6.83
N PRO A 19 -3.87 21.18 -5.85
CA PRO A 19 -2.45 20.87 -5.81
C PRO A 19 -2.08 19.99 -6.98
N THR A 20 -0.87 20.15 -7.48
CA THR A 20 -0.37 19.32 -8.54
C THR A 20 0.30 18.09 -8.02
N THR A 21 0.11 17.78 -6.74
CA THR A 21 0.65 16.59 -6.11
C THR A 21 -0.34 15.45 -6.21
N HIS A 22 0.12 14.32 -6.67
CA HIS A 22 -0.70 13.12 -6.74
C HIS A 22 -0.05 12.04 -5.91
N GLU A 23 -0.88 11.32 -5.15
CA GLU A 23 -0.41 10.19 -4.37
C GLU A 23 -0.24 8.98 -5.27
N PRO A 24 0.59 8.02 -4.88
CA PRO A 24 0.71 6.81 -5.68
C PRO A 24 -0.59 6.02 -5.66
N GLN A 25 -0.87 5.36 -6.76
CA GLN A 25 -2.08 4.54 -6.87
C GLN A 25 -1.71 3.13 -7.23
N MET A 26 -2.30 2.19 -6.50
CA MET A 26 -2.05 0.77 -6.72
C MET A 26 -2.70 0.34 -8.03
N VAL A 27 -1.95 -0.32 -8.91
CA VAL A 27 -2.49 -0.76 -10.19
C VAL A 27 -2.86 -2.22 -10.22
N ASN A 28 -2.30 -3.03 -9.34
CA ASN A 28 -2.69 -4.44 -9.27
C ASN A 28 -3.18 -4.75 -7.86
N GLU A 29 -3.78 -5.92 -7.70
CA GLU A 29 -4.34 -6.30 -6.42
C GLU A 29 -3.29 -6.95 -5.55
N LEU A 30 -3.45 -6.76 -4.25
CA LEU A 30 -2.63 -7.45 -3.28
C LEU A 30 -3.09 -8.90 -3.18
N ASN A 31 -2.19 -9.82 -3.47
CA ASN A 31 -2.51 -11.23 -3.50
C ASN A 31 -1.59 -11.96 -2.55
N ILE A 32 -2.12 -12.41 -1.43
CA ILE A 32 -1.32 -13.00 -0.37
C ILE A 32 -1.47 -14.51 -0.42
N ASP A 33 -0.34 -15.20 -0.47
CA ASP A 33 -0.32 -16.66 -0.50
C ASP A 33 -0.19 -17.19 0.92
N PHE A 34 -1.28 -17.75 1.42
CA PHE A 34 -1.31 -18.32 2.75
C PHE A 34 -1.08 -19.83 2.76
N SER A 35 -0.48 -20.38 1.71
CA SER A 35 -0.39 -21.84 1.59
C SER A 35 0.31 -22.50 2.78
N GLY A 36 1.19 -21.79 3.45
CA GLY A 36 1.89 -22.35 4.59
C GLY A 36 1.22 -22.12 5.92
N TYR A 37 0.18 -21.30 5.97
CA TYR A 37 -0.43 -20.96 7.23
C TYR A 37 -1.76 -20.26 6.99
N VAL A 38 -2.78 -20.73 7.70
CA VAL A 38 -4.11 -20.11 7.64
C VAL A 38 -4.34 -19.41 8.97
N PRO A 39 -4.54 -18.10 8.96
CA PRO A 39 -4.77 -17.40 10.22
C PRO A 39 -6.09 -17.81 10.85
N THR A 40 -6.10 -17.96 12.16
CA THR A 40 -7.28 -18.34 12.91
C THR A 40 -7.93 -17.16 13.58
N THR A 41 -7.30 -16.01 13.57
CA THR A 41 -7.87 -14.80 14.14
C THR A 41 -7.80 -13.70 13.10
N SER A 42 -8.58 -12.68 13.30
CA SER A 42 -8.57 -11.53 12.43
C SER A 42 -7.75 -10.41 13.07
N GLY A 43 -7.29 -9.50 12.27
CA GLY A 43 -6.52 -8.38 12.78
C GLY A 43 -5.99 -7.54 11.67
N LYS A 44 -5.10 -6.64 12.02
CA LYS A 44 -4.54 -5.70 11.06
C LYS A 44 -3.02 -5.79 11.09
N ILE A 45 -2.42 -5.71 9.92
CA ILE A 45 -0.98 -5.66 9.78
C ILE A 45 -0.66 -4.44 8.94
N ASN A 46 0.24 -3.62 9.43
CA ASN A 46 0.65 -2.41 8.71
C ASN A 46 1.98 -2.63 8.06
N VAL A 47 2.05 -2.31 6.78
CA VAL A 47 3.29 -2.41 6.01
C VAL A 47 3.67 -1.02 5.56
N THR A 48 4.92 -0.70 5.73
CA THR A 48 5.46 0.58 5.31
C THR A 48 6.53 0.33 4.26
N PHE A 49 6.47 1.08 3.18
CA PHE A 49 7.47 0.95 2.13
C PHE A 49 7.55 2.27 1.38
N HIS A 50 8.49 2.34 0.46
CA HIS A 50 8.57 3.50 -0.44
C HIS A 50 8.12 3.07 -1.81
N VAL A 51 7.50 4.00 -2.53
CA VAL A 51 7.16 3.80 -3.94
C VAL A 51 8.10 4.69 -4.73
N ASP A 52 8.88 4.10 -5.60
CA ASP A 52 9.89 4.84 -6.34
C ASP A 52 9.27 5.56 -7.55
N LYS A 53 10.10 6.23 -8.30
CA LYS A 53 9.65 7.04 -9.42
C LYS A 53 9.06 6.21 -10.55
N LYS A 54 9.30 4.91 -10.53
CA LYS A 54 8.74 3.99 -11.53
C LYS A 54 7.57 3.22 -10.99
N GLY A 55 7.12 3.51 -9.77
CA GLY A 55 5.97 2.84 -9.18
C GLY A 55 6.30 1.51 -8.52
N ARG A 56 7.57 1.24 -8.26
CA ARG A 56 7.97 -0.02 -7.65
C ARG A 56 8.07 0.12 -6.15
N VAL A 57 7.78 -0.98 -5.46
CA VAL A 57 7.88 -1.03 -4.01
C VAL A 57 9.33 -1.23 -3.59
N ILE A 58 9.77 -0.42 -2.65
CA ILE A 58 11.14 -0.47 -2.15
C ILE A 58 11.10 -0.63 -0.64
N ASN A 59 11.86 -1.58 -0.15
CA ASN A 59 12.08 -1.82 1.29
C ASN A 59 10.80 -1.95 2.10
N PRO A 60 9.95 -2.92 1.77
CA PRO A 60 8.75 -3.12 2.57
C PRO A 60 9.12 -3.68 3.93
N ILE A 61 8.57 -3.10 4.97
CA ILE A 61 8.74 -3.57 6.33
C ILE A 61 7.40 -3.61 7.03
N ILE A 62 7.27 -4.55 7.95
CA ILE A 62 6.09 -4.64 8.78
C ILE A 62 6.30 -3.69 9.95
N SER A 63 5.43 -2.72 10.09
CA SER A 63 5.52 -1.77 11.19
C SER A 63 4.67 -2.21 12.38
N ASP A 64 3.65 -3.03 12.13
CA ASP A 64 2.80 -3.54 13.21
C ASP A 64 2.11 -4.79 12.70
N SER A 65 2.04 -5.83 13.53
CA SER A 65 1.46 -7.09 13.12
C SER A 65 0.83 -7.79 14.31
N PHE A 66 -0.39 -8.29 14.11
CA PHE A 66 -1.05 -9.09 15.13
C PHE A 66 -0.61 -10.55 15.06
N ASP A 67 0.04 -10.97 13.99
CA ASP A 67 0.47 -12.35 13.83
C ASP A 67 1.71 -12.38 12.94
N THR A 68 2.86 -12.57 13.58
CA THR A 68 4.13 -12.47 12.86
C THR A 68 4.32 -13.59 11.85
N ARG A 69 3.54 -14.67 11.96
CA ARG A 69 3.64 -15.76 10.99
C ARG A 69 3.12 -15.34 9.61
N LEU A 70 2.33 -14.27 9.56
CA LEU A 70 1.84 -13.74 8.31
C LEU A 70 2.80 -12.75 7.65
N ASN A 71 3.84 -12.37 8.36
CA ASN A 71 4.71 -11.29 7.88
C ASN A 71 5.38 -11.62 6.55
N ASN A 72 5.98 -12.81 6.44
CA ASN A 72 6.66 -13.18 5.21
C ASN A 72 5.74 -13.26 4.00
N PRO A 73 4.60 -13.96 4.08
CA PRO A 73 3.69 -13.97 2.93
C PRO A 73 3.22 -12.57 2.54
N ILE A 74 3.02 -11.71 3.52
CA ILE A 74 2.58 -10.35 3.25
C ILE A 74 3.67 -9.54 2.57
N ILE A 75 4.90 -9.64 3.08
CA ILE A 75 6.02 -8.93 2.46
C ILE A 75 6.20 -9.38 1.01
N GLU A 76 6.10 -10.68 0.75
CA GLU A 76 6.26 -11.17 -0.61
C GLU A 76 5.15 -10.65 -1.52
N ALA A 77 3.94 -10.57 -1.00
CA ALA A 77 2.83 -10.04 -1.79
C ALA A 77 3.01 -8.55 -2.06
N VAL A 78 3.47 -7.82 -1.06
CA VAL A 78 3.65 -6.37 -1.21
C VAL A 78 4.74 -6.07 -2.22
N LYS A 79 5.79 -6.89 -2.26
CA LYS A 79 6.86 -6.68 -3.23
C LYS A 79 6.37 -6.78 -4.68
N ARG A 80 5.27 -7.46 -4.91
CA ARG A 80 4.73 -7.62 -6.25
C ARG A 80 3.76 -6.53 -6.64
N LEU A 81 3.47 -5.62 -5.72
CA LEU A 81 2.56 -4.52 -6.04
C LEU A 81 3.23 -3.54 -6.98
N GLU A 82 2.41 -2.97 -7.84
CA GLU A 82 2.84 -1.94 -8.76
C GLU A 82 1.96 -0.73 -8.58
N PHE A 83 2.54 0.42 -8.73
CA PHE A 83 1.85 1.67 -8.50
C PHE A 83 2.04 2.60 -9.68
N ILE A 84 1.07 3.47 -9.88
CA ILE A 84 1.31 4.69 -10.63
C ILE A 84 2.06 5.59 -9.66
N PRO A 85 3.25 6.05 -10.02
CA PRO A 85 4.07 6.77 -9.05
C PRO A 85 3.46 8.10 -8.65
N ALA A 86 3.85 8.56 -7.48
CA ALA A 86 3.44 9.87 -7.01
C ALA A 86 4.06 10.95 -7.88
N LYS A 87 3.36 12.06 -7.98
CA LYS A 87 3.84 13.20 -8.75
C LYS A 87 3.73 14.46 -7.93
N GLN A 88 4.72 15.31 -8.14
CA GLN A 88 4.70 16.63 -7.55
C GLN A 88 5.06 17.60 -8.66
N ASN A 89 4.17 18.50 -8.97
CA ASN A 89 4.35 19.47 -10.06
C ASN A 89 4.71 18.78 -11.38
N GLY A 90 4.02 17.67 -11.67
CA GLY A 90 4.24 16.95 -12.91
C GLY A 90 5.45 16.02 -12.93
N THR A 91 6.20 15.97 -11.86
CA THR A 91 7.43 15.16 -11.80
C THR A 91 7.21 13.99 -10.86
N ASN A 92 7.60 12.80 -11.29
CA ASN A 92 7.51 11.62 -10.44
C ASN A 92 8.47 11.76 -9.28
N VAL A 93 8.00 11.41 -8.09
CA VAL A 93 8.79 11.51 -6.88
C VAL A 93 8.67 10.21 -6.08
N ILE A 94 9.66 9.98 -5.22
CA ILE A 94 9.63 8.84 -4.31
C ILE A 94 8.88 9.25 -3.07
N VAL A 95 7.95 8.41 -2.62
CA VAL A 95 7.20 8.71 -1.41
C VAL A 95 7.13 7.50 -0.52
N LYS A 96 6.93 7.75 0.76
CA LYS A 96 6.66 6.70 1.73
C LYS A 96 5.18 6.36 1.69
N TYR A 97 4.87 5.08 1.84
CA TYR A 97 3.50 4.62 1.75
C TYR A 97 3.22 3.66 2.90
N ASN A 98 2.10 3.85 3.55
CA ASN A 98 1.64 2.94 4.61
C ASN A 98 0.44 2.18 4.10
N LEU A 99 0.53 0.86 4.16
CA LEU A 99 -0.55 0.01 3.69
C LEU A 99 -1.08 -0.81 4.85
N PRO A 100 -2.29 -0.51 5.32
CA PRO A 100 -2.91 -1.36 6.33
C PRO A 100 -3.58 -2.54 5.63
N ILE A 101 -3.30 -3.73 6.13
CA ILE A 101 -3.89 -4.95 5.59
C ILE A 101 -4.78 -5.55 6.67
N VAL A 102 -6.05 -5.69 6.35
CA VAL A 102 -7.01 -6.25 7.26
C VAL A 102 -7.20 -7.71 6.90
N VAL A 103 -6.96 -8.58 7.86
CA VAL A 103 -7.14 -10.03 7.71
C VAL A 103 -8.38 -10.42 8.48
N GLN A 104 -9.31 -11.06 7.79
CA GLN A 104 -10.57 -11.46 8.39
C GLN A 104 -10.83 -12.92 8.17
#